data_5aedb5bc944dbb829018bf3b1fbe20ec
#
_entry.id   5aedb5bc944dbb829018bf3b1fbe20ec
#
_cell.length_a   1.000
_cell.length_b   1.000
_cell.length_c   1.000
_cell.angle_alpha   90.00
_cell.angle_beta   90.00
_cell.angle_gamma   90.00
#
_symmetry.space_group_name_H-M   'P 1'
#
loop_
_entity.id
_entity.type
_entity.pdbx_description
1 polymer ?
#
loop_
_entity_poly.entity_id
_entity_poly.type
_entity_poly.pdbx_seq_one_letter_code
_entity_poly.pdbx_strand_id
1 'polypeptide(L)'
;MATNTITLEGEVRDQFGKGVARRLRVANKIPATIYAGGNQPVFVTLPMKETTLALRHTNALFTINYGGESKIAVVKDVQRNPVKRIVEHVDFYEVKAGEKIDVEVPVFVEGTPKGAAVAFVDIQELKVRADVSNLPERIVIDVDGMTDGTKVFAKDVKLPEGAELNIDDPEESVVTVEVPEDATESTAETADTTAAAPAADAAAPAADAAAPADDAAADNK
;
A
#
# COMPACT_ATOMS: atom_id res chain seq x y z
N MET A 1 20.59 -5.30 6.73
CA MET A 1 19.30 -5.15 7.43
C MET A 1 18.76 -6.54 7.75
N ALA A 2 18.11 -6.73 8.88
CA ALA A 2 17.63 -8.06 9.25
C ALA A 2 16.40 -8.39 8.40
N THR A 3 16.47 -9.45 7.63
CA THR A 3 15.36 -9.98 6.87
C THR A 3 14.28 -10.43 7.85
N ASN A 4 13.11 -9.84 7.76
CA ASN A 4 12.00 -10.13 8.67
C ASN A 4 11.40 -11.48 8.28
N THR A 5 11.76 -12.54 9.00
CA THR A 5 11.25 -13.88 8.76
C THR A 5 10.04 -14.14 9.65
N ILE A 6 8.89 -14.38 9.05
CA ILE A 6 7.62 -14.60 9.73
C ILE A 6 7.22 -16.07 9.58
N THR A 7 6.95 -16.75 10.70
CA THR A 7 6.50 -18.14 10.69
C THR A 7 4.98 -18.21 10.69
N LEU A 8 4.42 -18.98 9.76
CA LEU A 8 2.99 -19.26 9.65
C LEU A 8 2.74 -20.77 9.71
N GLU A 9 1.71 -21.17 10.44
CA GLU A 9 1.26 -22.55 10.48
C GLU A 9 0.09 -22.76 9.52
N GLY A 10 0.22 -23.75 8.64
CA GLY A 10 -0.75 -24.08 7.63
C GLY A 10 -1.19 -25.52 7.69
N GLU A 11 -2.38 -25.79 7.17
CA GLU A 11 -2.92 -27.13 6.97
C GLU A 11 -2.92 -27.45 5.48
N VAL A 12 -2.50 -28.65 5.08
CA VAL A 12 -2.60 -29.11 3.68
C VAL A 12 -4.07 -29.20 3.27
N ARG A 13 -4.34 -28.79 2.04
CA ARG A 13 -5.69 -28.72 1.52
C ARG A 13 -5.91 -29.73 0.39
N ASP A 14 -6.85 -30.66 0.59
CA ASP A 14 -7.24 -31.67 -0.38
C ASP A 14 -8.55 -31.35 -1.13
N GLN A 15 -9.36 -30.44 -0.57
CA GLN A 15 -10.65 -30.06 -1.15
C GLN A 15 -10.55 -28.71 -1.86
N PHE A 16 -11.05 -28.68 -3.10
CA PHE A 16 -10.99 -27.51 -3.98
C PHE A 16 -12.39 -27.03 -4.38
N GLY A 17 -12.43 -25.87 -4.99
CA GLY A 17 -13.61 -25.28 -5.58
C GLY A 17 -14.20 -24.10 -4.79
N LYS A 18 -15.08 -23.34 -5.44
CA LYS A 18 -15.67 -22.07 -4.97
C LYS A 18 -16.37 -22.21 -3.60
N GLY A 19 -17.14 -23.28 -3.42
CA GLY A 19 -17.90 -23.53 -2.19
C GLY A 19 -16.99 -23.80 -0.99
N VAL A 20 -15.91 -24.56 -1.19
CA VAL A 20 -14.92 -24.88 -0.15
C VAL A 20 -14.16 -23.62 0.25
N ALA A 21 -13.64 -22.86 -0.73
CA ALA A 21 -12.92 -21.61 -0.47
C ALA A 21 -13.80 -20.60 0.31
N ARG A 22 -15.10 -20.50 -0.02
CA ARG A 22 -16.03 -19.66 0.73
C ARG A 22 -16.20 -20.12 2.18
N ARG A 23 -16.32 -21.43 2.44
CA ARG A 23 -16.42 -21.96 3.80
C ARG A 23 -15.18 -21.72 4.63
N LEU A 24 -13.99 -21.88 4.02
CA LEU A 24 -12.72 -21.58 4.68
C LEU A 24 -12.65 -20.11 5.13
N ARG A 25 -13.01 -19.18 4.26
CA ARG A 25 -13.01 -17.74 4.61
C ARG A 25 -14.03 -17.41 5.71
N VAL A 26 -15.18 -18.06 5.74
CA VAL A 26 -16.15 -17.94 6.84
C VAL A 26 -15.58 -18.49 8.15
N ALA A 27 -14.77 -19.55 8.08
CA ALA A 27 -14.06 -20.13 9.22
C ALA A 27 -12.78 -19.36 9.62
N ASN A 28 -12.58 -18.14 9.10
CA ASN A 28 -11.37 -17.31 9.32
C ASN A 28 -10.07 -17.99 8.87
N LYS A 29 -10.13 -18.73 7.79
CA LYS A 29 -8.98 -19.37 7.14
C LYS A 29 -8.85 -18.84 5.71
N ILE A 30 -7.61 -18.62 5.26
CA ILE A 30 -7.28 -18.16 3.91
C ILE A 30 -6.72 -19.33 3.11
N PRO A 31 -7.28 -19.64 1.94
CA PRO A 31 -6.63 -20.54 1.00
C PRO A 31 -5.38 -19.89 0.43
N ALA A 32 -4.29 -20.60 0.38
CA ALA A 32 -3.03 -20.16 -0.20
C ALA A 32 -2.41 -21.26 -1.07
N THR A 33 -1.56 -20.84 -2.02
CA THR A 33 -0.83 -21.72 -2.90
C THR A 33 0.66 -21.43 -2.78
N ILE A 34 1.48 -22.47 -2.66
CA ILE A 34 2.92 -22.38 -2.64
C ILE A 34 3.44 -22.95 -3.95
N TYR A 35 4.01 -22.11 -4.79
CA TYR A 35 4.65 -22.50 -6.04
C TYR A 35 6.13 -22.78 -5.79
N ALA A 36 6.58 -23.97 -6.16
CA ALA A 36 7.98 -24.34 -6.12
C ALA A 36 8.52 -24.37 -7.55
N GLY A 37 9.67 -23.80 -7.81
CA GLY A 37 10.27 -23.76 -9.14
C GLY A 37 10.45 -25.16 -9.72
N GLY A 38 9.58 -25.56 -10.64
CA GLY A 38 9.60 -26.85 -11.32
C GLY A 38 8.89 -28.01 -10.62
N ASN A 39 8.39 -27.84 -9.41
CA ASN A 39 7.61 -28.85 -8.68
C ASN A 39 6.11 -28.57 -8.74
N GLN A 40 5.30 -29.56 -8.36
CA GLN A 40 3.85 -29.34 -8.24
C GLN A 40 3.54 -28.34 -7.13
N PRO A 41 2.58 -27.42 -7.36
CA PRO A 41 2.17 -26.46 -6.34
C PRO A 41 1.54 -27.16 -5.14
N VAL A 42 1.84 -26.66 -3.95
CA VAL A 42 1.25 -27.14 -2.70
C VAL A 42 0.13 -26.20 -2.28
N PHE A 43 -1.04 -26.75 -1.98
CA PHE A 43 -2.19 -25.98 -1.55
C PHE A 43 -2.32 -26.08 -0.03
N VAL A 44 -2.35 -24.91 0.62
CA VAL A 44 -2.42 -24.82 2.08
C VAL A 44 -3.55 -23.89 2.50
N THR A 45 -3.93 -24.02 3.76
CA THR A 45 -4.90 -23.13 4.41
C THR A 45 -4.20 -22.48 5.58
N LEU A 46 -4.23 -21.15 5.64
CA LEU A 46 -3.56 -20.34 6.65
C LEU A 46 -4.57 -19.63 7.56
N PRO A 47 -4.22 -19.32 8.83
CA PRO A 47 -5.06 -18.54 9.72
C PRO A 47 -5.16 -17.09 9.25
N MET A 48 -6.38 -16.54 9.13
CA MET A 48 -6.64 -15.23 8.53
C MET A 48 -5.98 -14.09 9.30
N LYS A 49 -6.04 -14.09 10.63
CA LYS A 49 -5.51 -13.00 11.45
C LYS A 49 -3.99 -12.87 11.32
N GLU A 50 -3.29 -13.97 11.52
CA GLU A 50 -1.82 -14.01 11.49
C GLU A 50 -1.30 -13.68 10.09
N THR A 51 -1.89 -14.30 9.06
CA THR A 51 -1.52 -14.03 7.67
C THR A 51 -1.78 -12.57 7.28
N THR A 52 -2.94 -12.00 7.66
CA THR A 52 -3.23 -10.59 7.34
C THR A 52 -2.28 -9.62 8.04
N LEU A 53 -1.88 -9.93 9.27
CA LEU A 53 -0.90 -9.12 10.01
C LEU A 53 0.50 -9.22 9.37
N ALA A 54 0.90 -10.43 9.02
CA ALA A 54 2.17 -10.71 8.38
C ALA A 54 2.31 -10.06 7.00
N LEU A 55 1.22 -9.98 6.23
CA LEU A 55 1.16 -9.32 4.90
C LEU A 55 1.21 -7.78 4.95
N ARG A 56 1.41 -7.18 6.12
CA ARG A 56 1.72 -5.74 6.25
C ARG A 56 3.19 -5.45 5.93
N HIS A 57 4.04 -6.44 6.11
CA HIS A 57 5.44 -6.35 5.73
C HIS A 57 5.58 -6.75 4.26
N THR A 58 5.87 -5.79 3.43
CA THR A 58 6.13 -6.03 2.01
C THR A 58 7.46 -6.77 1.87
N ASN A 59 7.52 -7.74 0.96
CA ASN A 59 8.73 -8.52 0.66
C ASN A 59 9.36 -9.25 1.86
N ALA A 60 8.56 -9.58 2.88
CA ALA A 60 9.01 -10.40 4.01
C ALA A 60 9.19 -11.86 3.58
N LEU A 61 10.13 -12.54 4.25
CA LEU A 61 10.28 -13.99 4.13
C LEU A 61 9.30 -14.70 5.05
N PHE A 62 8.60 -15.67 4.50
CA PHE A 62 7.65 -16.49 5.23
C PHE A 62 8.19 -17.92 5.38
N THR A 63 8.22 -18.40 6.61
CA THR A 63 8.42 -19.82 6.88
C THR A 63 7.06 -20.45 7.10
N ILE A 64 6.60 -21.26 6.14
CA ILE A 64 5.29 -21.91 6.19
C ILE A 64 5.47 -23.36 6.63
N ASN A 65 4.91 -23.69 7.78
CA ASN A 65 4.92 -25.05 8.33
C ASN A 65 3.59 -25.74 7.97
N TYR A 66 3.66 -26.84 7.27
CA TYR A 66 2.48 -27.63 6.92
C TYR A 66 2.80 -29.13 6.86
N GLY A 67 1.93 -29.98 7.41
CA GLY A 67 2.06 -31.42 7.33
C GLY A 67 3.37 -32.02 7.87
N GLY A 68 4.11 -31.29 8.72
CA GLY A 68 5.44 -31.70 9.22
C GLY A 68 6.60 -31.23 8.36
N GLU A 69 6.33 -30.53 7.25
CA GLU A 69 7.35 -29.89 6.41
C GLU A 69 7.36 -28.38 6.68
N SER A 70 8.54 -27.78 6.48
CA SER A 70 8.75 -26.34 6.59
C SER A 70 9.37 -25.81 5.31
N LYS A 71 8.77 -24.80 4.69
CA LYS A 71 9.27 -24.17 3.48
C LYS A 71 9.39 -22.68 3.64
N ILE A 72 10.46 -22.13 3.06
CA ILE A 72 10.70 -20.70 2.99
C ILE A 72 10.11 -20.20 1.67
N ALA A 73 9.30 -19.16 1.75
CA ALA A 73 8.61 -18.59 0.60
C ALA A 73 8.48 -17.07 0.72
N VAL A 74 8.36 -16.42 -0.43
CA VAL A 74 8.04 -14.98 -0.55
C VAL A 74 6.65 -14.85 -1.13
N VAL A 75 5.94 -13.80 -0.76
CA VAL A 75 4.63 -13.49 -1.33
C VAL A 75 4.81 -13.02 -2.76
N LYS A 76 4.10 -13.65 -3.70
CA LYS A 76 4.07 -13.28 -5.10
C LYS A 76 2.86 -12.41 -5.44
N ASP A 77 1.69 -12.79 -4.92
CA ASP A 77 0.45 -12.05 -5.14
C ASP A 77 -0.49 -12.18 -3.94
N VAL A 78 -1.26 -11.11 -3.69
CA VAL A 78 -2.26 -11.05 -2.61
C VAL A 78 -3.59 -10.57 -3.14
N GLN A 79 -4.54 -11.46 -3.25
CA GLN A 79 -5.90 -11.12 -3.65
C GLN A 79 -6.69 -10.58 -2.46
N ARG A 80 -7.06 -9.31 -2.53
CA ARG A 80 -7.84 -8.63 -1.49
C ARG A 80 -9.23 -8.27 -1.99
N ASN A 81 -10.23 -8.49 -1.15
CA ASN A 81 -11.57 -8.00 -1.43
C ASN A 81 -11.68 -6.53 -1.04
N PRO A 82 -11.91 -5.59 -1.97
CA PRO A 82 -11.91 -4.16 -1.68
C PRO A 82 -13.10 -3.74 -0.79
N VAL A 83 -14.25 -4.42 -0.91
CA VAL A 83 -15.46 -4.10 -0.14
C VAL A 83 -15.34 -4.54 1.30
N LYS A 84 -14.89 -5.77 1.53
CA LYS A 84 -14.75 -6.36 2.88
C LYS A 84 -13.40 -6.08 3.53
N ARG A 85 -12.43 -5.60 2.75
CA ARG A 85 -11.03 -5.37 3.16
C ARG A 85 -10.36 -6.60 3.79
N ILE A 86 -10.72 -7.78 3.31
CA ILE A 86 -10.16 -9.06 3.74
C ILE A 86 -9.28 -9.66 2.64
N VAL A 87 -8.27 -10.42 3.04
CA VAL A 87 -7.45 -11.21 2.12
C VAL A 87 -8.23 -12.44 1.70
N GLU A 88 -8.39 -12.66 0.39
CA GLU A 88 -9.11 -13.79 -0.17
C GLU A 88 -8.21 -14.95 -0.58
N HIS A 89 -7.04 -14.66 -1.09
CA HIS A 89 -6.04 -15.64 -1.51
C HIS A 89 -4.64 -15.08 -1.38
N VAL A 90 -3.65 -15.93 -1.16
CA VAL A 90 -2.23 -15.58 -1.17
C VAL A 90 -1.48 -16.59 -1.98
N ASP A 91 -0.67 -16.10 -2.91
CA ASP A 91 0.23 -16.89 -3.71
C ASP A 91 1.66 -16.69 -3.22
N PHE A 92 2.29 -17.80 -2.82
CA PHE A 92 3.66 -17.82 -2.34
C PHE A 92 4.57 -18.47 -3.38
N TYR A 93 5.78 -17.96 -3.50
CA TYR A 93 6.84 -18.57 -4.27
C TYR A 93 7.90 -19.14 -3.32
N GLU A 94 8.14 -20.46 -3.40
CA GLU A 94 9.17 -21.14 -2.61
C GLU A 94 10.55 -20.67 -3.09
N VAL A 95 11.38 -20.23 -2.16
CA VAL A 95 12.70 -19.69 -2.44
C VAL A 95 13.78 -20.46 -1.69
N LYS A 96 14.94 -20.55 -2.30
CA LYS A 96 16.14 -21.12 -1.68
C LYS A 96 17.06 -20.00 -1.23
N ALA A 97 17.80 -20.24 -0.16
CA ALA A 97 18.81 -19.30 0.31
C ALA A 97 19.85 -19.05 -0.81
N GLY A 98 20.10 -17.75 -1.12
CA GLY A 98 21.03 -17.34 -2.17
C GLY A 98 20.45 -17.33 -3.58
N GLU A 99 19.13 -17.53 -3.76
CA GLU A 99 18.43 -17.35 -5.02
C GLU A 99 18.11 -15.86 -5.23
N LYS A 100 18.25 -15.38 -6.47
CA LYS A 100 17.79 -14.04 -6.86
C LYS A 100 16.36 -14.14 -7.40
N ILE A 101 15.49 -13.32 -6.88
CA ILE A 101 14.09 -13.25 -7.28
C ILE A 101 13.71 -11.85 -7.75
N ASP A 102 12.75 -11.77 -8.65
CA ASP A 102 12.15 -10.52 -9.07
C ASP A 102 10.98 -10.18 -8.14
N VAL A 103 11.08 -9.04 -7.46
CA VAL A 103 10.06 -8.55 -6.52
C VAL A 103 9.66 -7.13 -6.85
N GLU A 104 8.41 -6.79 -6.54
CA GLU A 104 7.89 -5.43 -6.62
C GLU A 104 8.10 -4.74 -5.27
N VAL A 105 8.83 -3.63 -5.29
CA VAL A 105 9.19 -2.89 -4.08
C VAL A 105 8.51 -1.53 -4.10
N PRO A 106 7.73 -1.17 -3.08
CA PRO A 106 7.08 0.13 -3.02
C PRO A 106 8.09 1.26 -2.85
N VAL A 107 7.82 2.36 -3.56
CA VAL A 107 8.61 3.60 -3.53
C VAL A 107 7.99 4.56 -2.53
N PHE A 108 8.82 5.09 -1.64
CA PHE A 108 8.46 6.15 -0.71
C PHE A 108 9.32 7.38 -0.95
N VAL A 109 8.70 8.54 -0.86
CA VAL A 109 9.39 9.83 -0.97
C VAL A 109 9.57 10.39 0.44
N GLU A 110 10.80 10.77 0.77
CA GLU A 110 11.14 11.46 2.01
C GLU A 110 11.78 12.82 1.66
N GLY A 111 11.55 13.83 2.51
CA GLY A 111 12.07 15.18 2.32
C GLY A 111 11.00 16.20 1.91
N THR A 112 11.40 17.45 1.84
CA THR A 112 10.57 18.57 1.40
C THR A 112 11.23 19.30 0.23
N PRO A 113 10.56 19.38 -0.94
CA PRO A 113 11.04 20.17 -2.07
C PRO A 113 11.12 21.65 -1.71
N LYS A 114 11.91 22.42 -2.47
CA LYS A 114 12.02 23.87 -2.28
C LYS A 114 10.77 24.60 -2.78
N GLY A 115 10.31 25.57 -1.97
CA GLY A 115 9.20 26.45 -2.34
C GLY A 115 7.83 25.81 -2.16
N ALA A 116 6.94 26.01 -3.12
CA ALA A 116 5.58 25.45 -3.13
C ALA A 116 5.48 24.15 -3.95
N ALA A 117 6.61 23.55 -4.32
CA ALA A 117 6.63 22.34 -5.11
C ALA A 117 6.20 21.12 -4.28
N VAL A 118 5.54 20.18 -4.93
CA VAL A 118 5.10 18.91 -4.37
C VAL A 118 5.70 17.78 -5.20
N ALA A 119 6.15 16.73 -4.52
CA ALA A 119 6.64 15.55 -5.20
C ALA A 119 5.48 14.60 -5.54
N PHE A 120 5.33 14.27 -6.80
CA PHE A 120 4.38 13.29 -7.31
C PHE A 120 5.12 11.99 -7.60
N VAL A 121 4.57 10.89 -7.12
CA VAL A 121 5.10 9.55 -7.40
C VAL A 121 4.41 9.01 -8.64
N ASP A 122 5.15 8.93 -9.74
CA ASP A 122 4.65 8.42 -11.02
C ASP A 122 4.56 6.90 -11.00
N ILE A 123 5.59 6.25 -10.42
CA ILE A 123 5.67 4.80 -10.28
C ILE A 123 5.66 4.45 -8.79
N GLN A 124 4.61 3.79 -8.33
CA GLN A 124 4.43 3.42 -6.92
C GLN A 124 5.25 2.19 -6.52
N GLU A 125 5.53 1.30 -7.46
CA GLU A 125 6.24 0.04 -7.22
C GLU A 125 7.29 -0.18 -8.30
N LEU A 126 8.54 -0.46 -7.90
CA LEU A 126 9.64 -0.76 -8.80
C LEU A 126 9.93 -2.26 -8.81
N LYS A 127 10.10 -2.83 -10.00
CA LYS A 127 10.56 -4.21 -10.16
C LYS A 127 12.06 -4.28 -9.94
N VAL A 128 12.44 -5.03 -8.92
CA VAL A 128 13.83 -5.18 -8.51
C VAL A 128 14.17 -6.65 -8.41
N ARG A 129 15.32 -7.02 -8.95
CA ARG A 129 15.89 -8.34 -8.77
C ARG A 129 16.84 -8.32 -7.58
N ALA A 130 16.47 -9.03 -6.51
CA ALA A 130 17.23 -9.02 -5.27
C ALA A 130 17.50 -10.42 -4.74
N ASP A 131 18.56 -10.55 -3.93
CA ASP A 131 18.82 -11.78 -3.21
C ASP A 131 17.79 -12.01 -2.11
N VAL A 132 17.30 -13.25 -1.98
CA VAL A 132 16.34 -13.66 -0.95
C VAL A 132 16.78 -13.27 0.46
N SER A 133 18.10 -13.29 0.72
CA SER A 133 18.65 -12.94 2.03
C SER A 133 18.63 -11.45 2.35
N ASN A 134 18.46 -10.59 1.35
CA ASN A 134 18.50 -9.13 1.51
C ASN A 134 17.42 -8.43 0.69
N LEU A 135 16.17 -8.84 0.89
CA LEU A 135 15.02 -8.25 0.23
C LEU A 135 14.72 -6.86 0.80
N PRO A 136 14.62 -5.82 -0.04
CA PRO A 136 14.22 -4.49 0.41
C PRO A 136 12.72 -4.46 0.70
N GLU A 137 12.34 -3.94 1.87
CA GLU A 137 10.93 -3.71 2.21
C GLU A 137 10.38 -2.47 1.49
N ARG A 138 11.23 -1.47 1.26
CA ARG A 138 10.87 -0.20 0.61
C ARG A 138 12.09 0.45 -0.02
N ILE A 139 11.85 1.24 -1.03
CA ILE A 139 12.85 2.14 -1.64
C ILE A 139 12.50 3.56 -1.23
N VAL A 140 13.46 4.27 -0.66
CA VAL A 140 13.27 5.66 -0.23
C VAL A 140 14.00 6.58 -1.19
N ILE A 141 13.26 7.53 -1.76
CA ILE A 141 13.78 8.57 -2.63
C ILE A 141 13.77 9.89 -1.85
N ASP A 142 14.93 10.48 -1.68
CA ASP A 142 15.09 11.77 -1.01
C ASP A 142 14.87 12.90 -2.03
N VAL A 143 13.87 13.75 -1.77
CA VAL A 143 13.54 14.92 -2.59
C VAL A 143 13.90 16.23 -1.89
N ASP A 144 14.66 16.16 -0.79
CA ASP A 144 14.97 17.35 0.01
C ASP A 144 15.73 18.39 -0.81
N GLY A 145 15.18 19.59 -0.84
CA GLY A 145 15.78 20.71 -1.55
C GLY A 145 15.72 20.65 -3.08
N MET A 146 14.98 19.71 -3.68
CA MET A 146 14.76 19.67 -5.12
C MET A 146 13.90 20.86 -5.57
N THR A 147 14.17 21.35 -6.79
CA THR A 147 13.43 22.46 -7.39
C THR A 147 12.32 21.96 -8.29
N ASP A 148 11.37 22.86 -8.57
CA ASP A 148 10.33 22.64 -9.56
C ASP A 148 10.87 22.17 -10.91
N GLY A 149 10.17 21.24 -11.57
CA GLY A 149 10.56 20.62 -12.83
C GLY A 149 11.62 19.51 -12.72
N THR A 150 12.10 19.19 -11.51
CA THR A 150 13.08 18.10 -11.30
C THR A 150 12.40 16.75 -11.40
N LYS A 151 12.97 15.85 -12.21
CA LYS A 151 12.54 14.46 -12.35
C LYS A 151 13.62 13.52 -11.85
N VAL A 152 13.21 12.52 -11.07
CA VAL A 152 14.07 11.42 -10.62
C VAL A 152 13.77 10.21 -11.48
N PHE A 153 14.78 9.73 -12.19
CA PHE A 153 14.65 8.57 -13.06
C PHE A 153 14.97 7.28 -12.31
N ALA A 154 14.46 6.15 -12.80
CA ALA A 154 14.70 4.85 -12.21
C ALA A 154 16.19 4.52 -12.03
N LYS A 155 17.05 4.94 -12.97
CA LYS A 155 18.50 4.76 -12.93
C LYS A 155 19.20 5.48 -11.76
N ASP A 156 18.62 6.60 -11.28
CA ASP A 156 19.20 7.45 -10.23
C ASP A 156 18.77 7.02 -8.81
N VAL A 157 17.90 6.02 -8.72
CA VAL A 157 17.39 5.50 -7.45
C VAL A 157 18.47 4.70 -6.73
N LYS A 158 18.70 5.02 -5.48
CA LYS A 158 19.65 4.30 -4.62
C LYS A 158 19.05 2.97 -4.18
N LEU A 159 19.60 1.89 -4.70
CA LEU A 159 19.23 0.53 -4.32
C LEU A 159 20.11 0.02 -3.17
N PRO A 160 19.58 -0.86 -2.31
CA PRO A 160 20.39 -1.57 -1.33
C PRO A 160 21.36 -2.56 -2.00
N GLU A 161 22.38 -2.97 -1.25
CA GLU A 161 23.39 -3.91 -1.74
C GLU A 161 22.76 -5.24 -2.18
N GLY A 162 23.11 -5.71 -3.38
CA GLY A 162 22.61 -6.95 -3.94
C GLY A 162 21.30 -6.86 -4.71
N ALA A 163 20.74 -5.66 -4.86
CA ALA A 163 19.54 -5.42 -5.66
C ALA A 163 19.87 -4.80 -7.01
N GLU A 164 19.32 -5.34 -8.07
CA GLU A 164 19.47 -4.88 -9.46
C GLU A 164 18.10 -4.41 -9.97
N LEU A 165 18.04 -3.27 -10.65
CA LEU A 165 16.80 -2.84 -11.32
C LEU A 165 16.45 -3.79 -12.46
N ASN A 166 15.21 -4.25 -12.49
CA ASN A 166 14.67 -5.04 -13.59
C ASN A 166 13.51 -4.28 -14.25
N ILE A 167 13.83 -3.14 -14.87
CA ILE A 167 12.89 -2.26 -15.55
C ILE A 167 13.23 -2.23 -17.02
N ASP A 168 12.21 -2.26 -17.88
CA ASP A 168 12.36 -2.24 -19.33
C ASP A 168 12.94 -0.90 -19.81
N ASP A 169 12.54 0.22 -19.20
CA ASP A 169 12.99 1.57 -19.50
C ASP A 169 13.65 2.26 -18.31
N PRO A 170 15.01 2.32 -18.24
CA PRO A 170 15.72 2.96 -17.14
C PRO A 170 15.57 4.50 -17.11
N GLU A 171 15.03 5.10 -18.17
CA GLU A 171 14.77 6.54 -18.29
C GLU A 171 13.32 6.92 -17.88
N GLU A 172 12.54 5.97 -17.39
CA GLU A 172 11.21 6.25 -16.87
C GLU A 172 11.31 7.09 -15.58
N SER A 173 10.48 8.15 -15.47
CA SER A 173 10.43 8.99 -14.29
C SER A 173 9.71 8.25 -13.17
N VAL A 174 10.36 8.15 -12.01
CA VAL A 174 9.78 7.54 -10.81
C VAL A 174 9.10 8.59 -9.94
N VAL A 175 9.72 9.76 -9.82
CA VAL A 175 9.20 10.89 -9.06
C VAL A 175 9.37 12.16 -9.87
N THR A 176 8.31 12.94 -9.98
CA THR A 176 8.30 14.27 -10.58
C THR A 176 7.97 15.32 -9.52
N VAL A 177 8.77 16.38 -9.45
CA VAL A 177 8.58 17.49 -8.53
C VAL A 177 7.99 18.66 -9.30
N GLU A 178 6.74 19.04 -9.02
CA GLU A 178 6.02 20.11 -9.73
C GLU A 178 5.27 21.01 -8.73
N VAL A 179 5.08 22.27 -9.10
CA VAL A 179 4.21 23.17 -8.35
C VAL A 179 2.78 22.98 -8.83
N PRO A 180 1.83 22.56 -7.97
CA PRO A 180 0.43 22.45 -8.37
C PRO A 180 -0.11 23.82 -8.80
N GLU A 181 -0.80 23.89 -9.93
CA GLU A 181 -1.33 25.14 -10.50
C GLU A 181 -2.26 25.89 -9.53
N ASP A 182 -2.96 25.18 -8.64
CA ASP A 182 -3.80 25.77 -7.59
C ASP A 182 -3.02 26.59 -6.54
N ALA A 183 -1.70 26.41 -6.42
CA ALA A 183 -0.88 27.21 -5.51
C ALA A 183 -0.44 28.55 -6.13
N THR A 184 -0.51 28.71 -7.45
CA THR A 184 -0.14 29.95 -8.14
C THR A 184 -1.23 31.01 -8.10
N GLU A 185 -2.50 30.63 -7.97
CA GLU A 185 -3.60 31.60 -7.83
C GLU A 185 -3.70 32.20 -6.42
N SER A 186 -3.23 31.52 -5.37
CA SER A 186 -3.30 32.02 -3.99
C SER A 186 -2.21 33.04 -3.64
N THR A 187 -1.16 33.19 -4.43
CA THR A 187 -0.06 34.12 -4.15
C THR A 187 -0.19 35.44 -4.93
N ALA A 188 -1.12 35.53 -5.89
CA ALA A 188 -1.30 36.77 -6.70
C ALA A 188 -2.35 37.73 -6.17
N GLU A 189 -3.11 37.36 -5.12
CA GLU A 189 -4.26 38.19 -4.64
C GLU A 189 -4.00 38.91 -3.29
N THR A 190 -2.78 39.00 -2.81
CA THR A 190 -2.44 39.73 -1.58
C THR A 190 -1.54 40.98 -1.75
N ALA A 191 -1.57 41.57 -2.93
CA ALA A 191 -0.88 42.86 -3.13
C ALA A 191 -1.78 43.83 -3.92
N ASP A 192 -2.83 44.32 -3.31
CA ASP A 192 -3.33 45.72 -3.45
C ASP A 192 -4.75 45.80 -2.82
N THR A 193 -4.82 46.33 -1.62
CA THR A 193 -5.86 47.28 -1.19
C THR A 193 -5.57 47.73 0.23
N THR A 194 -4.74 48.77 0.30
CA THR A 194 -4.74 49.67 1.46
C THR A 194 -5.64 50.85 1.09
N ALA A 195 -6.62 51.10 1.94
CA ALA A 195 -7.23 52.39 2.26
C ALA A 195 -8.75 52.47 2.12
N ALA A 196 -9.31 52.77 3.26
CA ALA A 196 -10.50 53.55 3.56
C ALA A 196 -11.66 52.82 4.24
N ALA A 197 -11.65 52.88 5.55
CA ALA A 197 -12.87 53.01 6.35
C ALA A 197 -13.34 54.48 6.26
N PRO A 198 -14.59 54.91 6.66
CA PRO A 198 -15.34 54.44 7.83
C PRO A 198 -16.90 54.50 7.74
N ALA A 199 -17.49 53.99 8.83
CA ALA A 199 -18.68 54.48 9.52
C ALA A 199 -20.09 53.94 9.17
N ALA A 200 -20.59 53.29 10.20
CA ALA A 200 -21.87 53.46 10.91
C ALA A 200 -23.19 53.14 10.17
N ASP A 201 -24.02 52.28 10.67
CA ASP A 201 -25.11 52.52 11.61
C ASP A 201 -26.05 51.31 11.74
N ALA A 202 -26.32 51.04 12.97
CA ALA A 202 -27.45 50.44 13.67
C ALA A 202 -28.58 49.70 12.90
N ALA A 203 -28.93 48.55 13.38
CA ALA A 203 -30.19 48.19 14.01
C ALA A 203 -30.53 46.67 13.89
N ALA A 204 -30.48 45.98 14.96
CA ALA A 204 -31.36 44.89 15.27
C ALA A 204 -32.74 45.46 15.67
N PRO A 205 -33.88 44.75 15.82
CA PRO A 205 -33.96 43.46 16.47
C PRO A 205 -35.12 42.52 16.04
N ALA A 206 -35.13 41.36 16.73
CA ALA A 206 -36.28 40.59 17.22
C ALA A 206 -37.04 39.63 16.29
N ALA A 207 -36.95 38.39 16.67
CA ALA A 207 -37.90 37.54 17.40
C ALA A 207 -39.06 36.94 16.59
N ASP A 208 -39.23 35.68 16.62
CA ASP A 208 -40.27 34.90 17.36
C ASP A 208 -40.33 33.48 16.84
N ALA A 209 -40.07 32.57 17.63
CA ALA A 209 -40.86 31.56 18.28
C ALA A 209 -41.80 30.71 17.38
N ALA A 210 -41.64 29.43 17.44
CA ALA A 210 -42.56 28.42 17.92
C ALA A 210 -42.41 27.07 17.24
N ALA A 211 -41.96 26.11 17.97
CA ALA A 211 -42.48 24.76 17.92
C ALA A 211 -43.89 24.76 18.53
N PRO A 212 -44.79 23.79 18.34
CA PRO A 212 -44.55 22.44 18.85
C PRO A 212 -45.23 21.28 18.09
N ALA A 213 -44.78 20.11 18.43
CA ALA A 213 -45.44 18.93 18.90
C ALA A 213 -46.53 18.19 18.12
N ASP A 214 -46.36 16.90 18.22
CA ASP A 214 -47.35 15.83 18.51
C ASP A 214 -48.06 15.19 17.31
N ASP A 215 -48.10 13.93 17.22
CA ASP A 215 -48.76 12.85 17.92
C ASP A 215 -48.65 11.54 17.14
N ALA A 216 -48.22 10.58 17.82
CA ALA A 216 -48.82 9.29 18.12
C ALA A 216 -49.39 8.37 17.02
N ALA A 217 -48.89 7.22 17.12
CA ALA A 217 -49.59 5.96 17.40
C ALA A 217 -50.15 5.09 16.27
N ALA A 218 -49.75 3.89 16.48
CA ALA A 218 -50.52 2.64 16.40
C ALA A 218 -50.76 2.01 15.03
N ASP A 219 -50.33 0.87 14.97
CA ASP A 219 -50.88 -0.44 15.23
C ASP A 219 -51.13 -1.29 13.98
N ASN A 220 -50.74 -2.51 14.17
CA ASN A 220 -51.44 -3.73 13.75
C ASN A 220 -51.14 -4.36 12.36
N LYS A 221 -50.37 -5.37 12.31
CA LYS A 221 -50.79 -6.77 12.24
C LYS A 221 -49.67 -7.66 11.73
#